data_1e7d35b7889e6b0ee2b0864ea4cc285a
#
_entry.id   1e7d35b7889e6b0ee2b0864ea4cc285a
#
_cell.length_a   1.000
_cell.length_b   1.000
_cell.length_c   1.000
_cell.angle_alpha   90.00
_cell.angle_beta   90.00
_cell.angle_gamma   90.00
#
_symmetry.space_group_name_H-M   'P 1'
#
loop_
_entity.id
_entity.type
_entity.pdbx_description
1 polymer ?
#
loop_
_entity_poly.entity_id
_entity_poly.type
_entity_poly.pdbx_seq_one_letter_code
_entity_poly.pdbx_strand_id
1 'polypeptide(L)'
;RHQGSRGSRGASGSFGGGAPDAAHALVVIANSLFDEHGRTTIDGVDTTSKWDGDPYDRESFRTDATVLEGVQLLGTADDDPADLVWARPAVTMIGFTSTPVAEAMNAVNSRAEAQFNLRVPAGQSAAEIAQKMEEHIKSHTPWGAKVEVEVSGVNEPFATDPSAGAVAALGECLKEAYGADKLSVVGSGGSIPLTITLQNTFPDAEIALYGVEEPMCGIHGVDESVDPTEIERIAVAEATFLQRYGK
;
A
#
# COMPACT_ATOMS: atom_id res chain seq x y z
N ARG A 1 5.18 -26.68 -8.18
CA ARG A 1 5.89 -26.95 -9.47
C ARG A 1 4.94 -27.74 -10.36
N HIS A 2 4.14 -27.08 -11.18
CA HIS A 2 3.43 -27.72 -12.26
C HIS A 2 4.23 -27.52 -13.55
N GLN A 3 4.58 -28.61 -14.19
CA GLN A 3 5.07 -28.64 -15.55
C GLN A 3 3.89 -28.30 -16.48
N GLY A 4 3.69 -27.01 -16.71
CA GLY A 4 2.80 -26.55 -17.79
C GLY A 4 3.44 -26.93 -19.13
N SER A 5 2.63 -27.50 -20.01
CA SER A 5 2.97 -27.80 -21.40
C SER A 5 3.67 -26.59 -22.03
N ARG A 6 4.84 -26.80 -22.62
CA ARG A 6 5.54 -25.80 -23.45
C ARG A 6 4.64 -25.48 -24.64
N GLY A 7 3.81 -24.46 -24.53
CA GLY A 7 3.15 -23.91 -25.69
C GLY A 7 4.21 -23.47 -26.72
N SER A 8 4.12 -23.95 -27.93
CA SER A 8 5.04 -23.56 -29.01
C SER A 8 4.91 -22.05 -29.21
N ARG A 9 5.99 -21.31 -29.04
CA ARG A 9 6.03 -19.88 -29.37
C ARG A 9 5.89 -19.74 -30.88
N GLY A 10 4.79 -19.13 -31.34
CA GLY A 10 4.61 -18.80 -32.77
C GLY A 10 5.55 -17.64 -33.17
N ALA A 11 6.08 -17.67 -34.38
CA ALA A 11 6.91 -16.59 -34.91
C ALA A 11 6.11 -15.29 -34.99
N SER A 12 6.62 -14.17 -34.42
CA SER A 12 5.91 -12.90 -34.39
C SER A 12 5.67 -12.32 -35.79
N GLY A 13 6.55 -12.57 -36.75
CA GLY A 13 6.38 -12.15 -38.14
C GLY A 13 5.23 -12.85 -38.86
N SER A 14 4.86 -14.07 -38.43
CA SER A 14 3.78 -14.84 -39.04
C SER A 14 2.45 -14.70 -38.31
N PHE A 15 2.46 -14.47 -37.00
CA PHE A 15 1.29 -14.53 -36.13
C PHE A 15 1.09 -13.28 -35.28
N GLY A 16 2.07 -12.38 -35.21
CA GLY A 16 1.96 -11.12 -34.49
C GLY A 16 0.81 -10.27 -35.04
N GLY A 17 0.10 -9.60 -34.15
CA GLY A 17 -1.10 -8.83 -34.51
C GLY A 17 -2.40 -9.65 -34.57
N GLY A 18 -2.29 -11.00 -34.69
CA GLY A 18 -3.44 -11.91 -34.71
C GLY A 18 -3.49 -12.86 -33.52
N ALA A 19 -2.34 -13.38 -33.11
CA ALA A 19 -2.27 -14.30 -31.98
C ALA A 19 -2.20 -13.52 -30.65
N PRO A 20 -2.95 -13.94 -29.61
CA PRO A 20 -2.86 -13.36 -28.27
C PRO A 20 -1.44 -13.49 -27.68
N ASP A 21 -0.94 -12.40 -27.11
CA ASP A 21 0.34 -12.29 -26.43
C ASP A 21 0.13 -12.20 -24.92
N ALA A 22 0.78 -13.06 -24.15
CA ALA A 22 0.57 -13.12 -22.70
C ALA A 22 1.06 -11.85 -21.97
N ALA A 23 2.15 -11.24 -22.44
CA ALA A 23 2.63 -9.98 -21.85
C ALA A 23 1.65 -8.84 -22.13
N HIS A 24 1.10 -8.77 -23.36
CA HIS A 24 0.06 -7.80 -23.71
C HIS A 24 -1.22 -8.03 -22.90
N ALA A 25 -1.66 -9.29 -22.72
CA ALA A 25 -2.82 -9.60 -21.89
C ALA A 25 -2.61 -9.14 -20.44
N LEU A 26 -1.42 -9.37 -19.88
CA LEU A 26 -1.08 -8.92 -18.52
C LEU A 26 -1.05 -7.39 -18.40
N VAL A 27 -0.56 -6.68 -19.42
CA VAL A 27 -0.60 -5.20 -19.46
C VAL A 27 -2.05 -4.69 -19.45
N VAL A 28 -2.94 -5.33 -20.22
CA VAL A 28 -4.38 -4.96 -20.23
C VAL A 28 -5.00 -5.17 -18.86
N ILE A 29 -4.74 -6.31 -18.20
CA ILE A 29 -5.19 -6.60 -16.83
C ILE A 29 -4.62 -5.56 -15.86
N ALA A 30 -3.32 -5.32 -15.89
CA ALA A 30 -2.68 -4.35 -15.01
C ALA A 30 -3.27 -2.93 -15.20
N ASN A 31 -3.49 -2.52 -16.44
CA ASN A 31 -4.07 -1.21 -16.73
C ASN A 31 -5.52 -1.08 -16.23
N SER A 32 -6.29 -2.16 -16.15
CA SER A 32 -7.66 -2.13 -15.63
C SER A 32 -7.75 -1.82 -14.13
N LEU A 33 -6.67 -2.03 -13.39
CA LEU A 33 -6.56 -1.71 -11.96
C LEU A 33 -6.31 -0.22 -11.67
N PHE A 34 -6.16 0.59 -12.71
CA PHE A 34 -5.88 2.02 -12.58
C PHE A 34 -6.74 2.83 -13.55
N ASP A 35 -7.14 4.02 -13.12
CA ASP A 35 -7.78 4.99 -14.00
C ASP A 35 -6.74 5.84 -14.78
N GLU A 36 -7.24 6.78 -15.59
CA GLU A 36 -6.40 7.69 -16.40
C GLU A 36 -5.49 8.61 -15.56
N HIS A 37 -5.76 8.74 -14.27
CA HIS A 37 -4.97 9.54 -13.32
C HIS A 37 -4.08 8.65 -12.42
N GLY A 38 -4.02 7.35 -12.68
CA GLY A 38 -3.24 6.39 -11.90
C GLY A 38 -3.86 6.02 -10.55
N ARG A 39 -5.13 6.39 -10.29
CA ARG A 39 -5.84 5.97 -9.07
C ARG A 39 -6.30 4.53 -9.20
N THR A 40 -6.25 3.80 -8.09
CA THR A 40 -6.73 2.41 -8.05
C THR A 40 -8.21 2.32 -8.42
N THR A 41 -8.55 1.35 -9.26
CA THR A 41 -9.92 0.96 -9.59
C THR A 41 -10.07 -0.54 -9.44
N ILE A 42 -11.08 -0.98 -8.67
CA ILE A 42 -11.45 -2.39 -8.52
C ILE A 42 -12.97 -2.46 -8.58
N ASP A 43 -13.52 -3.32 -9.41
CA ASP A 43 -14.97 -3.46 -9.58
C ASP A 43 -15.65 -3.76 -8.24
N GLY A 44 -16.67 -2.97 -7.90
CA GLY A 44 -17.44 -3.13 -6.67
C GLY A 44 -16.70 -2.74 -5.37
N VAL A 45 -15.57 -2.05 -5.48
CA VAL A 45 -14.83 -1.48 -4.35
C VAL A 45 -14.98 0.03 -4.34
N ASP A 46 -15.26 0.61 -3.17
CA ASP A 46 -15.23 2.07 -3.01
C ASP A 46 -13.78 2.57 -3.00
N THR A 47 -13.47 3.41 -3.98
CA THR A 47 -12.17 4.07 -4.14
C THR A 47 -12.29 5.59 -4.07
N THR A 48 -13.38 6.11 -3.46
CA THR A 48 -13.70 7.54 -3.38
C THR A 48 -13.65 8.11 -1.97
N SER A 49 -13.47 7.26 -0.96
CA SER A 49 -13.39 7.66 0.45
C SER A 49 -12.40 8.79 0.67
N LYS A 50 -12.67 9.60 1.69
CA LYS A 50 -11.83 10.72 2.11
C LYS A 50 -11.21 10.42 3.46
N TRP A 51 -9.98 10.90 3.64
CA TRP A 51 -9.31 10.87 4.93
C TRP A 51 -9.96 11.91 5.87
N ASP A 52 -10.23 11.54 7.11
CA ASP A 52 -10.88 12.37 8.12
C ASP A 52 -9.92 13.01 9.14
N GLY A 53 -8.62 12.68 9.04
CA GLY A 53 -7.56 13.28 9.84
C GLY A 53 -6.91 14.51 9.18
N ASP A 54 -5.68 14.80 9.57
CA ASP A 54 -4.93 15.90 8.97
C ASP A 54 -4.59 15.60 7.51
N PRO A 55 -4.65 16.59 6.59
CA PRO A 55 -4.28 16.41 5.19
C PRO A 55 -2.78 16.14 5.05
N TYR A 56 -2.40 15.44 3.99
CA TYR A 56 -0.99 15.27 3.64
C TYR A 56 -0.59 16.32 2.61
N ASP A 57 0.15 17.34 3.04
CA ASP A 57 0.62 18.37 2.13
C ASP A 57 1.34 17.78 0.92
N ARG A 58 0.99 18.23 -0.28
CA ARG A 58 1.49 17.64 -1.54
C ARG A 58 3.01 17.77 -1.72
N GLU A 59 3.60 18.87 -1.25
CA GLU A 59 5.05 19.05 -1.36
C GLU A 59 5.80 18.21 -0.32
N SER A 60 5.23 18.11 0.89
CA SER A 60 5.74 17.18 1.91
C SER A 60 5.65 15.74 1.41
N PHE A 61 4.50 15.32 0.86
CA PHE A 61 4.34 13.99 0.27
C PHE A 61 5.34 13.71 -0.86
N ARG A 62 5.58 14.71 -1.73
CA ARG A 62 6.56 14.58 -2.80
C ARG A 62 7.97 14.31 -2.26
N THR A 63 8.34 15.03 -1.20
CA THR A 63 9.64 14.89 -0.55
C THR A 63 9.77 13.52 0.13
N ASP A 64 8.81 13.16 0.94
CA ASP A 64 8.78 11.90 1.71
C ASP A 64 8.76 10.67 0.80
N ALA A 65 8.01 10.74 -0.31
CA ALA A 65 7.95 9.69 -1.32
C ALA A 65 9.11 9.72 -2.33
N THR A 66 10.09 10.63 -2.16
CA THR A 66 11.26 10.81 -3.04
C THR A 66 10.91 10.94 -4.53
N VAL A 67 9.80 11.63 -4.84
CA VAL A 67 9.34 11.82 -6.22
C VAL A 67 10.26 12.80 -6.94
N LEU A 68 10.83 12.35 -8.05
CA LEU A 68 11.77 13.12 -8.85
C LEU A 68 11.15 14.45 -9.36
N GLU A 69 12.00 15.46 -9.52
CA GLU A 69 11.59 16.74 -10.10
C GLU A 69 10.97 16.54 -11.50
N GLY A 70 9.87 17.24 -11.75
CA GLY A 70 9.14 17.16 -13.02
C GLY A 70 8.18 15.96 -13.14
N VAL A 71 8.24 14.99 -12.24
CA VAL A 71 7.26 13.87 -12.18
C VAL A 71 6.02 14.34 -11.42
N GLN A 72 4.83 14.07 -11.96
CA GLN A 72 3.56 14.41 -11.30
C GLN A 72 3.17 13.33 -10.28
N LEU A 73 2.51 13.73 -9.21
CA LEU A 73 1.86 12.79 -8.29
C LEU A 73 0.65 12.14 -8.99
N LEU A 74 0.31 10.94 -8.58
CA LEU A 74 -0.92 10.28 -9.00
C LEU A 74 -2.15 11.06 -8.51
N GLY A 75 -3.29 10.80 -9.15
CA GLY A 75 -4.52 11.55 -8.90
C GLY A 75 -4.54 12.89 -9.65
N THR A 76 -5.45 13.76 -9.22
CA THR A 76 -5.65 15.10 -9.76
C THR A 76 -5.16 16.16 -8.76
N ALA A 77 -5.23 17.44 -9.13
CA ALA A 77 -4.93 18.54 -8.21
C ALA A 77 -5.90 18.62 -7.02
N ASP A 78 -7.11 18.07 -7.18
CA ASP A 78 -8.17 18.06 -6.17
C ASP A 78 -8.08 16.85 -5.21
N ASP A 79 -7.20 15.88 -5.49
CA ASP A 79 -6.98 14.75 -4.60
C ASP A 79 -5.94 15.13 -3.53
N ASP A 80 -6.30 14.91 -2.26
CA ASP A 80 -5.34 14.94 -1.18
C ASP A 80 -4.53 13.63 -1.20
N PRO A 81 -3.20 13.64 -1.12
CA PRO A 81 -2.42 12.41 -0.99
C PRO A 81 -2.89 11.52 0.17
N ALA A 82 -3.35 12.09 1.29
CA ALA A 82 -3.92 11.34 2.41
C ALA A 82 -5.11 10.46 2.00
N ASP A 83 -5.98 10.96 1.12
CA ASP A 83 -7.09 10.17 0.59
C ASP A 83 -6.60 8.92 -0.15
N LEU A 84 -5.57 9.10 -0.98
CA LEU A 84 -5.04 8.06 -1.86
C LEU A 84 -4.27 6.98 -1.11
N VAL A 85 -3.58 7.34 -0.02
CA VAL A 85 -2.70 6.40 0.70
C VAL A 85 -3.29 5.87 2.00
N TRP A 86 -4.28 6.57 2.61
CA TRP A 86 -4.82 6.19 3.93
C TRP A 86 -6.32 5.89 3.93
N ALA A 87 -7.11 6.49 3.03
CA ALA A 87 -8.56 6.34 3.03
C ALA A 87 -9.10 5.39 1.96
N ARG A 88 -8.31 5.06 0.95
CA ARG A 88 -8.73 4.26 -0.20
C ARG A 88 -7.88 3.02 -0.36
N PRO A 89 -8.44 1.90 -0.87
CA PRO A 89 -7.62 0.80 -1.33
C PRO A 89 -6.61 1.27 -2.38
N ALA A 90 -5.36 0.86 -2.24
CA ALA A 90 -4.28 1.24 -3.14
C ALA A 90 -3.55 0.01 -3.68
N VAL A 91 -3.47 -0.11 -5.00
CA VAL A 91 -2.74 -1.16 -5.69
C VAL A 91 -1.40 -0.62 -6.17
N THR A 92 -0.35 -1.37 -5.93
CA THR A 92 0.99 -1.10 -6.49
C THR A 92 1.50 -2.34 -7.18
N MET A 93 1.93 -2.22 -8.43
CA MET A 93 2.61 -3.31 -9.13
C MET A 93 4.07 -3.37 -8.66
N ILE A 94 4.42 -4.42 -7.92
CA ILE A 94 5.74 -4.59 -7.31
C ILE A 94 6.64 -5.57 -8.06
N GLY A 95 6.12 -6.25 -9.07
CA GLY A 95 6.87 -7.14 -9.93
C GLY A 95 6.17 -7.36 -11.26
N PHE A 96 6.96 -7.47 -12.34
CA PHE A 96 6.49 -7.82 -13.67
C PHE A 96 7.55 -8.67 -14.36
N THR A 97 7.17 -9.82 -14.86
CA THR A 97 8.07 -10.76 -15.55
C THR A 97 7.46 -11.27 -16.85
N SER A 98 8.23 -11.17 -17.91
CA SER A 98 7.98 -11.78 -19.22
C SER A 98 9.35 -12.19 -19.79
N THR A 99 9.50 -12.26 -21.10
CA THR A 99 10.82 -12.49 -21.70
C THR A 99 11.71 -11.27 -21.48
N PRO A 100 12.90 -11.41 -20.83
CA PRO A 100 13.85 -10.30 -20.70
C PRO A 100 14.23 -9.71 -22.06
N VAL A 101 14.42 -8.38 -22.12
CA VAL A 101 14.78 -7.70 -23.38
C VAL A 101 16.05 -8.28 -24.02
N ALA A 102 17.04 -8.65 -23.20
CA ALA A 102 18.29 -9.26 -23.68
C ALA A 102 18.09 -10.66 -24.29
N GLU A 103 16.99 -11.33 -23.98
CA GLU A 103 16.62 -12.66 -24.48
C GLU A 103 15.45 -12.60 -25.48
N ALA A 104 15.06 -11.38 -25.88
CA ALA A 104 13.94 -11.17 -26.77
C ALA A 104 14.20 -11.82 -28.14
N MET A 105 13.21 -12.54 -28.62
CA MET A 105 13.19 -13.17 -29.94
C MET A 105 11.94 -12.70 -30.69
N ASN A 106 11.96 -12.86 -32.01
CA ASN A 106 10.77 -12.58 -32.84
C ASN A 106 9.70 -13.68 -32.66
N ALA A 107 9.15 -13.76 -31.43
CA ALA A 107 8.15 -14.75 -31.03
C ALA A 107 7.08 -14.11 -30.14
N VAL A 108 5.83 -14.61 -30.25
CA VAL A 108 4.71 -14.21 -29.38
C VAL A 108 4.95 -14.79 -27.97
N ASN A 109 4.83 -13.98 -26.94
CA ASN A 109 5.02 -14.44 -25.56
C ASN A 109 3.89 -15.35 -25.11
N SER A 110 4.21 -16.50 -24.56
CA SER A 110 3.24 -17.50 -24.09
C SER A 110 2.97 -17.41 -22.58
N ARG A 111 3.79 -16.66 -21.82
CA ARG A 111 3.64 -16.50 -20.37
C ARG A 111 4.15 -15.14 -19.94
N ALA A 112 3.44 -14.56 -18.98
CA ALA A 112 3.86 -13.38 -18.24
C ALA A 112 3.31 -13.47 -16.82
N GLU A 113 3.96 -12.81 -15.87
CA GLU A 113 3.60 -12.79 -14.45
C GLU A 113 3.72 -11.38 -13.92
N ALA A 114 2.82 -11.01 -13.00
CA ALA A 114 2.96 -9.78 -12.22
C ALA A 114 2.62 -10.06 -10.75
N GLN A 115 3.21 -9.26 -9.88
CA GLN A 115 2.90 -9.23 -8.47
C GLN A 115 2.38 -7.84 -8.11
N PHE A 116 1.23 -7.82 -7.45
CA PHE A 116 0.62 -6.60 -6.96
C PHE A 116 0.61 -6.62 -5.43
N ASN A 117 0.88 -5.48 -4.84
CA ASN A 117 0.61 -5.22 -3.43
C ASN A 117 -0.70 -4.44 -3.34
N LEU A 118 -1.64 -4.94 -2.55
CA LEU A 118 -2.90 -4.28 -2.26
C LEU A 118 -2.88 -3.79 -0.80
N ARG A 119 -3.00 -2.48 -0.61
CA ARG A 119 -3.21 -1.86 0.69
C ARG A 119 -4.68 -1.59 0.89
N VAL A 120 -5.20 -1.97 2.05
CA VAL A 120 -6.61 -1.78 2.42
C VAL A 120 -6.68 -0.86 3.63
N PRO A 121 -7.48 0.22 3.59
CA PRO A 121 -7.59 1.16 4.70
C PRO A 121 -8.37 0.56 5.86
N ALA A 122 -8.20 1.14 7.04
CA ALA A 122 -8.98 0.79 8.22
C ALA A 122 -10.50 0.92 7.95
N GLY A 123 -11.29 0.04 8.57
CA GLY A 123 -12.74 -0.01 8.38
C GLY A 123 -13.21 -0.81 7.16
N GLN A 124 -12.30 -1.32 6.34
CA GLN A 124 -12.62 -2.23 5.23
C GLN A 124 -11.98 -3.61 5.49
N SER A 125 -12.59 -4.69 4.98
CA SER A 125 -12.05 -6.04 5.10
C SER A 125 -11.03 -6.30 3.99
N ALA A 126 -9.80 -6.61 4.37
CA ALA A 126 -8.74 -6.97 3.44
C ALA A 126 -9.08 -8.25 2.67
N ALA A 127 -9.72 -9.22 3.31
CA ALA A 127 -10.14 -10.46 2.66
C ALA A 127 -11.19 -10.20 1.57
N GLU A 128 -12.20 -9.37 1.85
CA GLU A 128 -13.25 -9.02 0.86
C GLU A 128 -12.69 -8.22 -0.32
N ILE A 129 -11.82 -7.25 -0.06
CA ILE A 129 -11.21 -6.45 -1.13
C ILE A 129 -10.29 -7.32 -2.00
N ALA A 130 -9.49 -8.21 -1.39
CA ALA A 130 -8.65 -9.15 -2.13
C ALA A 130 -9.48 -10.08 -3.03
N GLN A 131 -10.61 -10.59 -2.55
CA GLN A 131 -11.52 -11.38 -3.36
C GLN A 131 -12.08 -10.59 -4.54
N LYS A 132 -12.53 -9.35 -4.31
CA LYS A 132 -13.02 -8.47 -5.39
C LYS A 132 -11.93 -8.15 -6.42
N MET A 133 -10.69 -7.95 -5.98
CA MET A 133 -9.57 -7.76 -6.89
C MET A 133 -9.29 -9.01 -7.74
N GLU A 134 -9.39 -10.21 -7.16
CA GLU A 134 -9.28 -11.46 -7.91
C GLU A 134 -10.38 -11.59 -8.96
N GLU A 135 -11.63 -11.29 -8.61
CA GLU A 135 -12.77 -11.28 -9.52
C GLU A 135 -12.59 -10.24 -10.63
N HIS A 136 -12.12 -9.04 -10.30
CA HIS A 136 -11.78 -8.00 -11.26
C HIS A 136 -10.72 -8.46 -12.28
N ILE A 137 -9.61 -9.03 -11.80
CA ILE A 137 -8.54 -9.56 -12.66
C ILE A 137 -9.11 -10.62 -13.64
N LYS A 138 -9.94 -11.54 -13.14
CA LYS A 138 -10.56 -12.58 -13.98
C LYS A 138 -11.53 -12.00 -15.01
N SER A 139 -12.35 -11.04 -14.63
CA SER A 139 -13.35 -10.40 -15.51
C SER A 139 -12.70 -9.52 -16.58
N HIS A 140 -11.57 -8.89 -16.29
CA HIS A 140 -10.81 -8.04 -17.21
C HIS A 140 -9.73 -8.79 -18.01
N THR A 141 -9.66 -10.11 -17.88
CA THR A 141 -8.74 -10.93 -18.66
C THR A 141 -9.17 -10.98 -20.14
N PRO A 142 -8.38 -10.43 -21.06
CA PRO A 142 -8.80 -10.29 -22.46
C PRO A 142 -8.64 -11.60 -23.24
N TRP A 143 -9.36 -11.71 -24.36
CA TRP A 143 -9.22 -12.74 -25.41
C TRP A 143 -9.34 -14.17 -24.92
N GLY A 144 -9.97 -14.42 -23.77
CA GLY A 144 -10.05 -15.76 -23.19
C GLY A 144 -8.70 -16.33 -22.76
N ALA A 145 -7.72 -15.47 -22.48
CA ALA A 145 -6.43 -15.89 -21.93
C ALA A 145 -6.64 -16.63 -20.59
N LYS A 146 -5.77 -17.57 -20.29
CA LYS A 146 -5.81 -18.28 -19.00
C LYS A 146 -5.06 -17.44 -17.96
N VAL A 147 -5.77 -17.04 -16.92
CA VAL A 147 -5.20 -16.35 -15.76
C VAL A 147 -5.30 -17.25 -14.53
N GLU A 148 -4.24 -17.28 -13.77
CA GLU A 148 -4.18 -17.87 -12.43
C GLU A 148 -3.87 -16.72 -11.46
N VAL A 149 -4.63 -16.62 -10.38
CA VAL A 149 -4.43 -15.61 -9.33
C VAL A 149 -4.14 -16.34 -8.04
N GLU A 150 -3.05 -15.97 -7.39
CA GLU A 150 -2.68 -16.43 -6.06
C GLU A 150 -2.75 -15.25 -5.09
N VAL A 151 -3.53 -15.39 -4.04
CA VAL A 151 -3.65 -14.39 -2.97
C VAL A 151 -2.86 -14.89 -1.77
N SER A 152 -1.96 -14.05 -1.25
CA SER A 152 -1.11 -14.38 -0.10
C SER A 152 -0.93 -13.17 0.81
N GLY A 153 -0.57 -13.43 2.07
CA GLY A 153 -0.23 -12.36 3.02
C GLY A 153 -1.39 -11.42 3.36
N VAL A 154 -2.62 -11.94 3.42
CA VAL A 154 -3.80 -11.14 3.80
C VAL A 154 -3.73 -10.80 5.29
N ASN A 155 -3.63 -9.51 5.60
CA ASN A 155 -3.67 -8.98 6.95
C ASN A 155 -4.75 -7.89 7.02
N GLU A 156 -5.64 -8.00 8.01
CA GLU A 156 -6.65 -6.97 8.22
C GLU A 156 -6.00 -5.66 8.69
N PRO A 157 -6.56 -4.52 8.29
CA PRO A 157 -6.04 -3.21 8.71
C PRO A 157 -6.34 -2.96 10.19
N PHE A 158 -5.49 -2.15 10.81
CA PHE A 158 -5.62 -1.71 12.19
C PHE A 158 -5.86 -0.20 12.24
N ALA A 159 -6.73 0.23 13.14
CA ALA A 159 -6.87 1.63 13.53
C ALA A 159 -7.01 1.74 15.04
N THR A 160 -6.44 2.79 15.61
CA THR A 160 -6.68 3.17 16.99
C THR A 160 -7.58 4.42 17.04
N ASP A 161 -8.33 4.56 18.13
CA ASP A 161 -9.08 5.78 18.40
C ASP A 161 -8.15 6.80 19.08
N PRO A 162 -7.78 7.91 18.41
CA PRO A 162 -6.90 8.91 19.00
C PRO A 162 -7.54 9.67 20.17
N SER A 163 -8.86 9.57 20.32
CA SER A 163 -9.61 10.18 21.43
C SER A 163 -9.76 9.27 22.65
N ALA A 164 -9.38 7.99 22.55
CA ALA A 164 -9.41 7.03 23.65
C ALA A 164 -8.50 7.48 24.81
N GLY A 165 -8.88 7.16 26.04
CA GLY A 165 -8.30 7.76 27.26
C GLY A 165 -6.79 7.64 27.38
N ALA A 166 -6.23 6.43 27.20
CA ALA A 166 -4.77 6.23 27.27
C ALA A 166 -4.05 6.76 26.03
N VAL A 167 -4.61 6.55 24.84
CA VAL A 167 -4.03 7.03 23.59
C VAL A 167 -4.00 8.57 23.58
N ALA A 168 -5.09 9.23 23.95
CA ALA A 168 -5.14 10.68 24.06
C ALA A 168 -4.14 11.22 25.10
N ALA A 169 -4.04 10.56 26.26
CA ALA A 169 -3.07 10.96 27.31
C ALA A 169 -1.62 10.81 26.83
N LEU A 170 -1.29 9.74 26.09
CA LEU A 170 0.02 9.57 25.46
C LEU A 170 0.26 10.65 24.41
N GLY A 171 -0.75 10.98 23.60
CA GLY A 171 -0.68 12.05 22.60
C GLY A 171 -0.31 13.40 23.21
N GLU A 172 -0.89 13.78 24.36
CA GLU A 172 -0.51 15.01 25.07
C GLU A 172 0.94 14.95 25.58
N CYS A 173 1.41 13.79 26.04
CA CYS A 173 2.80 13.62 26.46
C CYS A 173 3.78 13.72 25.28
N LEU A 174 3.43 13.16 24.13
CA LEU A 174 4.19 13.32 22.88
C LEU A 174 4.25 14.80 22.48
N LYS A 175 3.10 15.48 22.44
CA LYS A 175 3.04 16.90 22.13
C LYS A 175 3.96 17.75 23.02
N GLU A 176 3.98 17.51 24.32
CA GLU A 176 4.88 18.19 25.26
C GLU A 176 6.35 17.88 24.98
N ALA A 177 6.71 16.59 24.77
CA ALA A 177 8.09 16.17 24.54
C ALA A 177 8.68 16.74 23.22
N TYR A 178 7.83 16.94 22.23
CA TYR A 178 8.19 17.55 20.95
C TYR A 178 8.09 19.08 20.95
N GLY A 179 7.50 19.68 21.97
CA GLY A 179 7.22 21.12 21.99
C GLY A 179 6.25 21.57 20.90
N ALA A 180 5.32 20.69 20.52
CA ALA A 180 4.38 20.93 19.43
C ALA A 180 3.09 21.60 19.93
N ASP A 181 2.52 22.48 19.10
CA ASP A 181 1.27 23.16 19.44
C ASP A 181 0.04 22.25 19.27
N LYS A 182 0.11 21.28 18.34
CA LYS A 182 -0.98 20.33 18.09
C LYS A 182 -0.43 18.92 17.86
N LEU A 183 -1.30 17.94 18.12
CA LEU A 183 -1.11 16.55 17.70
C LEU A 183 -1.70 16.38 16.29
N SER A 184 -0.97 15.74 15.40
CA SER A 184 -1.47 15.41 14.07
C SER A 184 -2.02 13.98 14.04
N VAL A 185 -3.14 13.78 13.37
CA VAL A 185 -3.75 12.47 13.14
C VAL A 185 -3.44 12.06 11.71
N VAL A 186 -2.61 11.06 11.56
CA VAL A 186 -2.13 10.56 10.26
C VAL A 186 -2.34 9.06 10.14
N GLY A 187 -2.40 8.56 8.90
CA GLY A 187 -2.38 7.14 8.63
C GLY A 187 -0.96 6.59 8.50
N SER A 188 -0.83 5.29 8.55
CA SER A 188 0.41 4.58 8.22
C SER A 188 0.13 3.47 7.21
N GLY A 189 0.98 3.34 6.21
CA GLY A 189 0.84 2.32 5.16
C GLY A 189 1.25 0.91 5.57
N GLY A 190 1.79 0.72 6.77
CA GLY A 190 2.25 -0.59 7.27
C GLY A 190 1.15 -1.34 8.03
N SER A 191 0.91 -2.61 7.71
CA SER A 191 0.13 -3.49 8.57
C SER A 191 1.08 -4.23 9.51
N ILE A 192 0.78 -4.19 10.82
CA ILE A 192 1.53 -4.94 11.84
C ILE A 192 0.60 -6.03 12.39
N PRO A 193 0.77 -7.30 11.99
CA PRO A 193 -0.14 -8.38 12.38
C PRO A 193 -0.29 -8.55 13.90
N LEU A 194 0.73 -8.14 14.68
CA LEU A 194 0.70 -8.19 16.13
C LEU A 194 -0.41 -7.29 16.71
N THR A 195 -0.70 -6.13 16.12
CA THR A 195 -1.73 -5.22 16.62
C THR A 195 -3.12 -5.84 16.54
N ILE A 196 -3.44 -6.52 15.44
CA ILE A 196 -4.70 -7.24 15.28
C ILE A 196 -4.79 -8.41 16.26
N THR A 197 -3.69 -9.14 16.47
CA THR A 197 -3.64 -10.23 17.46
C THR A 197 -3.90 -9.71 18.88
N LEU A 198 -3.28 -8.58 19.23
CA LEU A 198 -3.48 -7.94 20.53
C LEU A 198 -4.93 -7.45 20.70
N GLN A 199 -5.48 -6.79 19.69
CA GLN A 199 -6.85 -6.30 19.71
C GLN A 199 -7.88 -7.44 19.87
N ASN A 200 -7.67 -8.56 19.18
CA ASN A 200 -8.53 -9.73 19.28
C ASN A 200 -8.40 -10.44 20.64
N THR A 201 -7.21 -10.42 21.23
CA THR A 201 -6.92 -11.07 22.52
C THR A 201 -7.40 -10.21 23.69
N PHE A 202 -7.28 -8.91 23.57
CA PHE A 202 -7.60 -7.92 24.60
C PHE A 202 -8.51 -6.83 24.00
N PRO A 203 -9.79 -7.13 23.74
CA PRO A 203 -10.70 -6.22 23.02
C PRO A 203 -10.96 -4.89 23.74
N ASP A 204 -10.78 -4.85 25.06
CA ASP A 204 -10.94 -3.65 25.90
C ASP A 204 -9.63 -2.85 26.05
N ALA A 205 -8.49 -3.33 25.50
CA ALA A 205 -7.24 -2.63 25.59
C ALA A 205 -7.10 -1.57 24.49
N GLU A 206 -6.69 -0.39 24.90
CA GLU A 206 -6.28 0.65 23.96
C GLU A 206 -4.86 0.35 23.45
N ILE A 207 -4.68 0.36 22.12
CA ILE A 207 -3.40 0.06 21.49
C ILE A 207 -2.89 1.34 20.85
N ALA A 208 -1.76 1.85 21.35
CA ALA A 208 -1.01 2.92 20.72
C ALA A 208 0.19 2.32 19.96
N LEU A 209 0.33 2.69 18.68
CA LEU A 209 1.45 2.31 17.84
C LEU A 209 2.24 3.57 17.48
N TYR A 210 3.45 3.65 17.91
CA TYR A 210 4.35 4.78 17.66
C TYR A 210 5.81 4.31 17.67
N GLY A 211 6.72 5.11 17.14
CA GLY A 211 8.13 4.77 17.06
C GLY A 211 8.99 5.99 16.76
N VAL A 212 10.27 5.75 16.57
CA VAL A 212 11.30 6.78 16.31
C VAL A 212 11.57 7.00 14.83
N GLU A 213 10.74 6.42 13.97
CA GLU A 213 10.89 6.51 12.52
C GLU A 213 10.35 7.83 12.00
N GLU A 214 11.05 8.41 11.04
CA GLU A 214 10.66 9.62 10.32
C GLU A 214 10.86 9.41 8.80
N PRO A 215 10.27 10.20 7.90
CA PRO A 215 10.27 9.93 6.46
C PRO A 215 11.65 9.78 5.83
N MET A 216 12.68 10.42 6.40
CA MET A 216 14.04 10.40 5.87
C MET A 216 14.91 9.27 6.42
N CYS A 217 14.38 8.47 7.37
CA CYS A 217 15.16 7.40 8.00
C CYS A 217 15.48 6.23 7.06
N GLY A 218 14.84 6.14 5.90
CA GLY A 218 15.11 5.10 4.91
C GLY A 218 14.69 3.71 5.36
N ILE A 219 13.53 3.56 5.99
CA ILE A 219 12.99 2.30 6.52
C ILE A 219 13.18 1.16 5.52
N HIS A 220 13.77 0.04 5.99
CA HIS A 220 14.15 -1.14 5.18
C HIS A 220 15.20 -0.86 4.09
N GLY A 221 15.80 0.32 4.08
CA GLY A 221 16.89 0.67 3.18
C GLY A 221 18.26 0.20 3.68
N VAL A 222 19.27 0.28 2.79
CA VAL A 222 20.65 -0.15 3.12
C VAL A 222 21.30 0.77 4.17
N ASP A 223 20.92 2.05 4.15
CA ASP A 223 21.46 3.10 5.02
C ASP A 223 20.37 3.61 5.99
N GLU A 224 19.52 2.70 6.47
CA GLU A 224 18.49 3.03 7.46
C GLU A 224 19.11 3.69 8.69
N SER A 225 18.51 4.77 9.13
CA SER A 225 19.01 5.59 10.24
C SER A 225 17.89 5.99 11.18
N VAL A 226 18.27 6.53 12.33
CA VAL A 226 17.35 7.17 13.28
C VAL A 226 17.99 8.46 13.79
N ASP A 227 17.19 9.51 13.95
CA ASP A 227 17.62 10.71 14.64
C ASP A 227 17.66 10.43 16.16
N PRO A 228 18.83 10.57 16.83
CA PRO A 228 18.92 10.37 18.28
C PRO A 228 17.95 11.24 19.08
N THR A 229 17.55 12.40 18.57
CA THR A 229 16.60 13.28 19.27
C THR A 229 15.19 12.72 19.27
N GLU A 230 14.82 11.87 18.29
CA GLU A 230 13.55 11.15 18.28
C GLU A 230 13.51 10.12 19.42
N ILE A 231 14.60 9.40 19.63
CA ILE A 231 14.72 8.44 20.74
C ILE A 231 14.55 9.17 22.09
N GLU A 232 15.21 10.32 22.26
CA GLU A 232 15.11 11.11 23.48
C GLU A 232 13.68 11.60 23.73
N ARG A 233 13.03 12.18 22.71
CA ARG A 233 11.66 12.71 22.82
C ARG A 233 10.65 11.62 23.13
N ILE A 234 10.72 10.48 22.45
CA ILE A 234 9.85 9.32 22.72
C ILE A 234 10.05 8.81 24.16
N ALA A 235 11.30 8.65 24.60
CA ALA A 235 11.59 8.20 25.97
C ALA A 235 11.04 9.18 27.03
N VAL A 236 11.13 10.50 26.80
CA VAL A 236 10.56 11.53 27.68
C VAL A 236 9.03 11.45 27.68
N ALA A 237 8.40 11.26 26.51
CA ALA A 237 6.95 11.13 26.40
C ALA A 237 6.45 9.90 27.15
N GLU A 238 7.10 8.74 26.98
CA GLU A 238 6.75 7.49 27.69
C GLU A 238 6.90 7.64 29.21
N ALA A 239 8.03 8.15 29.67
CA ALA A 239 8.27 8.36 31.09
C ALA A 239 7.20 9.29 31.71
N THR A 240 6.84 10.36 31.00
CA THR A 240 5.82 11.32 31.42
C THR A 240 4.44 10.66 31.46
N PHE A 241 4.10 9.87 30.42
CA PHE A 241 2.86 9.12 30.36
C PHE A 241 2.74 8.12 31.51
N LEU A 242 3.75 7.28 31.73
CA LEU A 242 3.75 6.31 32.84
C LEU A 242 3.61 6.98 34.21
N GLN A 243 4.27 8.13 34.41
CA GLN A 243 4.16 8.89 35.63
C GLN A 243 2.75 9.45 35.89
N ARG A 244 2.05 9.87 34.85
CA ARG A 244 0.75 10.52 34.94
C ARG A 244 -0.40 9.51 34.92
N TYR A 245 -0.33 8.53 34.04
CA TYR A 245 -1.41 7.57 33.77
C TYR A 245 -1.42 6.39 34.76
N GLY A 246 -0.30 6.03 35.34
CA GLY A 246 -0.16 4.94 36.31
C GLY A 246 -0.56 5.32 37.77
N LYS A 247 -1.19 6.47 37.97
CA LYS A 247 -1.74 6.92 39.27
C LYS A 247 -3.23 6.78 39.24
#